data_91907c5c812ab507aa0f7818a048dc5f
#
_entry.id   91907c5c812ab507aa0f7818a048dc5f
#
_cell.length_a   1.000
_cell.length_b   1.000
_cell.length_c   1.000
_cell.angle_alpha   90.00
_cell.angle_beta   90.00
_cell.angle_gamma   90.00
#
_symmetry.space_group_name_H-M   'P 1'
#
loop_
_entity.id
_entity.type
_entity.pdbx_description
1 polymer ?
#
loop_
_entity_poly.entity_id
_entity_poly.type
_entity_poly.pdbx_seq_one_letter_code
_entity_poly.pdbx_strand_id
1 'polypeptide(L)'
;YEEPSHSGEGLDEADWGERIPSELPVDTAWEDIYQTSASSLPSNDDDEWDFTTRTSSGESLHSHLLWQLNLAPMSDKDRLIAATLIDCINNDGYLEETLEDVTESFDPELDIEQDEVEVVLHRIQQFEPAGIGARDLRECLLLQLRQLPANTPWLNETQRVVSDYLELLGNRDYAQLMRRNKLKEDELRQVIDLIQRLNPRPGSQIESSEPEYVVPDVI
;
A
#
# COMPACT_ATOMS: atom_id res chain seq x y z
N TYR A 1 -4.58 55.52 -34.05
CA TYR A 1 -5.10 54.21 -33.69
C TYR A 1 -5.80 54.38 -32.36
N GLU A 2 -7.16 54.33 -32.39
CA GLU A 2 -8.08 54.52 -31.28
C GLU A 2 -8.21 53.24 -30.47
N GLU A 3 -8.01 53.34 -29.16
CA GLU A 3 -8.37 52.29 -28.18
C GLU A 3 -9.84 52.50 -27.77
N PRO A 4 -10.69 51.48 -27.76
CA PRO A 4 -12.02 51.60 -27.20
C PRO A 4 -11.99 51.47 -25.71
N SER A 5 -12.39 52.50 -25.01
CA SER A 5 -12.67 52.58 -23.59
C SER A 5 -13.84 51.65 -23.21
N HIS A 6 -13.59 50.63 -22.40
CA HIS A 6 -14.66 49.85 -21.79
C HIS A 6 -15.00 50.47 -20.43
N SER A 7 -16.16 51.14 -20.40
CA SER A 7 -16.79 51.63 -19.18
C SER A 7 -17.30 50.44 -18.35
N GLY A 8 -16.74 50.28 -17.17
CA GLY A 8 -17.25 49.34 -16.18
C GLY A 8 -18.60 49.83 -15.63
N GLU A 9 -19.65 49.12 -15.92
CA GLU A 9 -20.91 49.24 -15.20
C GLU A 9 -20.75 48.54 -13.85
N GLY A 10 -20.90 49.39 -12.81
CA GLY A 10 -20.94 48.92 -11.43
C GLY A 10 -22.21 48.07 -11.21
N LEU A 11 -21.98 46.87 -10.71
CA LEU A 11 -23.04 46.02 -10.19
C LEU A 11 -23.55 46.62 -8.87
N ASP A 12 -24.75 47.18 -8.94
CA ASP A 12 -25.46 47.66 -7.75
C ASP A 12 -25.74 46.49 -6.76
N GLU A 13 -25.12 46.57 -5.59
CA GLU A 13 -25.31 45.63 -4.47
C GLU A 13 -26.71 45.66 -3.83
N ALA A 14 -27.64 46.47 -4.35
CA ALA A 14 -28.93 46.77 -3.70
C ALA A 14 -30.13 45.91 -4.15
N ASP A 15 -29.96 44.97 -5.13
CA ASP A 15 -31.12 44.26 -5.70
C ASP A 15 -31.24 42.77 -5.24
N TRP A 16 -30.51 42.34 -4.28
CA TRP A 16 -30.62 40.95 -3.76
C TRP A 16 -31.71 40.77 -2.70
N GLY A 17 -32.26 41.87 -2.14
CA GLY A 17 -33.23 41.83 -1.06
C GLY A 17 -34.68 41.61 -1.49
N GLU A 18 -35.06 41.91 -2.73
CA GLU A 18 -36.46 41.93 -3.13
C GLU A 18 -36.94 40.77 -4.05
N ARG A 19 -36.04 39.83 -4.37
CA ARG A 19 -36.35 38.69 -5.23
C ARG A 19 -36.47 37.32 -4.53
N ILE A 20 -36.40 37.29 -3.22
CA ILE A 20 -36.72 36.06 -2.50
C ILE A 20 -38.23 36.07 -2.21
N PRO A 21 -39.04 35.21 -2.88
CA PRO A 21 -40.45 35.10 -2.51
C PRO A 21 -40.53 34.66 -1.05
N SER A 22 -41.29 35.38 -0.24
CA SER A 22 -41.53 35.07 1.16
C SER A 22 -42.33 33.78 1.40
N GLU A 23 -42.79 33.15 0.31
CA GLU A 23 -43.42 31.83 0.31
C GLU A 23 -42.74 30.95 -0.71
N LEU A 24 -41.65 30.33 -0.26
CA LEU A 24 -41.18 29.10 -0.90
C LEU A 24 -42.19 28.00 -0.51
N PRO A 25 -42.84 27.29 -1.44
CA PRO A 25 -43.66 26.14 -1.09
C PRO A 25 -42.73 25.00 -0.65
N VAL A 26 -42.26 25.11 0.59
CA VAL A 26 -41.53 24.04 1.28
C VAL A 26 -42.57 23.20 2.02
N ASP A 27 -43.54 22.68 1.30
CA ASP A 27 -44.50 21.73 1.85
C ASP A 27 -44.59 20.49 0.96
N THR A 28 -43.40 19.93 0.66
CA THR A 28 -43.31 18.51 0.37
C THR A 28 -43.08 17.86 1.72
N ALA A 29 -44.14 17.30 2.27
CA ALA A 29 -44.03 16.48 3.46
C ALA A 29 -42.93 15.41 3.22
N TRP A 30 -42.06 15.22 4.19
CA TRP A 30 -40.98 14.20 4.11
C TRP A 30 -41.53 12.80 3.79
N GLU A 31 -42.83 12.60 3.98
CA GLU A 31 -43.54 11.37 3.66
C GLU A 31 -43.68 11.10 2.15
N ASP A 32 -43.67 12.17 1.32
CA ASP A 32 -43.78 12.03 -0.14
C ASP A 32 -42.44 11.69 -0.84
N ILE A 33 -41.31 11.89 -0.14
CA ILE A 33 -39.98 11.55 -0.66
C ILE A 33 -39.68 10.06 -0.43
N TYR A 34 -40.39 9.41 0.50
CA TYR A 34 -40.27 7.98 0.79
C TYR A 34 -41.49 7.18 0.34
N GLN A 35 -42.12 7.54 -0.78
CA GLN A 35 -42.94 6.56 -1.47
C GLN A 35 -41.99 5.52 -2.09
N THR A 36 -41.64 4.57 -1.24
CA THR A 36 -41.14 3.29 -1.68
C THR A 36 -42.21 2.71 -2.60
N SER A 37 -42.01 2.83 -3.91
CA SER A 37 -42.60 1.92 -4.85
C SER A 37 -42.14 0.54 -4.40
N ALA A 38 -43.00 -0.12 -3.67
CA ALA A 38 -42.89 -1.54 -3.38
C ALA A 38 -43.06 -2.29 -4.71
N SER A 39 -42.03 -2.22 -5.54
CA SER A 39 -41.77 -3.21 -6.54
C SER A 39 -41.31 -4.42 -5.76
N SER A 40 -42.21 -5.39 -5.58
CA SER A 40 -41.91 -6.69 -5.04
C SER A 40 -40.96 -7.42 -5.99
N LEU A 41 -39.67 -7.13 -5.86
CA LEU A 41 -38.62 -8.02 -6.31
C LEU A 41 -38.56 -9.17 -5.28
N PRO A 42 -38.41 -10.41 -5.72
CA PRO A 42 -38.23 -11.52 -4.79
C PRO A 42 -36.98 -11.19 -3.96
N SER A 43 -37.15 -11.03 -2.66
CA SER A 43 -36.08 -10.94 -1.70
C SER A 43 -35.36 -12.30 -1.68
N ASN A 44 -34.24 -12.37 -2.41
CA ASN A 44 -33.24 -13.35 -2.09
C ASN A 44 -32.60 -12.89 -0.77
N ASP A 45 -32.98 -13.56 0.32
CA ASP A 45 -32.37 -13.36 1.64
C ASP A 45 -30.86 -13.68 1.67
N ASP A 46 -30.27 -14.09 0.53
CA ASP A 46 -28.84 -14.34 0.39
C ASP A 46 -28.02 -13.07 0.08
N ASP A 47 -28.64 -11.99 -0.43
CA ASP A 47 -27.89 -10.79 -0.85
C ASP A 47 -27.55 -9.82 0.32
N GLU A 48 -28.32 -9.85 1.42
CA GLU A 48 -28.03 -9.00 2.58
C GLU A 48 -26.82 -9.49 3.39
N TRP A 49 -26.51 -10.78 3.32
CA TRP A 49 -25.34 -11.38 3.96
C TRP A 49 -24.04 -11.04 3.23
N ASP A 50 -24.12 -10.76 1.94
CA ASP A 50 -22.93 -10.49 1.11
C ASP A 50 -22.38 -9.07 1.32
N PHE A 51 -23.22 -8.09 1.69
CA PHE A 51 -22.78 -6.73 2.02
C PHE A 51 -22.00 -6.65 3.35
N THR A 52 -22.43 -7.40 4.36
CA THR A 52 -21.76 -7.41 5.67
C THR A 52 -20.45 -8.19 5.62
N THR A 53 -20.36 -9.22 4.79
CA THR A 53 -19.12 -9.97 4.53
C THR A 53 -18.11 -9.15 3.73
N ARG A 54 -18.55 -8.32 2.78
CA ARG A 54 -17.65 -7.43 2.02
C ARG A 54 -17.12 -6.26 2.85
N THR A 55 -17.88 -5.83 3.86
CA THR A 55 -17.46 -4.70 4.72
C THR A 55 -16.51 -5.15 5.84
N SER A 56 -16.42 -6.46 6.11
CA SER A 56 -15.54 -7.04 7.12
C SER A 56 -14.27 -7.66 6.55
N SER A 57 -14.08 -7.66 5.22
CA SER A 57 -12.79 -8.05 4.65
C SER A 57 -11.78 -6.98 5.02
N GLY A 58 -10.95 -7.29 6.01
CA GLY A 58 -9.81 -6.44 6.36
C GLY A 58 -9.02 -6.07 5.11
N GLU A 59 -8.40 -4.91 5.13
CA GLU A 59 -7.55 -4.44 4.03
C GLU A 59 -6.47 -5.48 3.77
N SER A 60 -6.48 -6.10 2.59
CA SER A 60 -5.46 -7.08 2.22
C SER A 60 -4.19 -6.35 1.78
N LEU A 61 -3.02 -7.00 1.95
CA LEU A 61 -1.75 -6.48 1.45
C LEU A 61 -1.85 -6.10 -0.03
N HIS A 62 -2.44 -6.96 -0.84
CA HIS A 62 -2.64 -6.73 -2.26
C HIS A 62 -3.46 -5.46 -2.54
N SER A 63 -4.60 -5.27 -1.87
CA SER A 63 -5.44 -4.07 -2.00
C SER A 63 -4.68 -2.80 -1.61
N HIS A 64 -3.88 -2.88 -0.55
CA HIS A 64 -3.06 -1.77 -0.08
C HIS A 64 -1.97 -1.38 -1.09
N LEU A 65 -1.27 -2.36 -1.67
CA LEU A 65 -0.25 -2.11 -2.69
C LEU A 65 -0.86 -1.55 -3.98
N LEU A 66 -2.01 -2.05 -4.43
CA LEU A 66 -2.73 -1.49 -5.57
C LEU A 66 -3.19 -0.05 -5.31
N TRP A 67 -3.64 0.26 -4.10
CA TRP A 67 -3.98 1.63 -3.73
C TRP A 67 -2.76 2.55 -3.83
N GLN A 68 -1.60 2.15 -3.31
CA GLN A 68 -0.36 2.91 -3.44
C GLN A 68 0.08 3.07 -4.90
N LEU A 69 -0.04 2.00 -5.71
CA LEU A 69 0.23 2.05 -7.14
C LEU A 69 -0.60 3.11 -7.86
N ASN A 70 -1.89 3.22 -7.52
CA ASN A 70 -2.77 4.22 -8.11
C ASN A 70 -2.39 5.66 -7.75
N LEU A 71 -1.72 5.87 -6.63
CA LEU A 71 -1.20 7.18 -6.22
C LEU A 71 0.17 7.50 -6.84
N ALA A 72 0.92 6.48 -7.27
CA ALA A 72 2.25 6.67 -7.84
C ALA A 72 2.18 7.21 -9.28
N PRO A 73 2.98 8.24 -9.63
CA PRO A 73 3.09 8.72 -11.00
C PRO A 73 3.91 7.72 -11.83
N MET A 74 3.23 6.91 -12.63
CA MET A 74 3.81 5.88 -13.49
C MET A 74 3.17 5.91 -14.88
N SER A 75 3.91 5.46 -15.91
CA SER A 75 3.36 5.26 -17.25
C SER A 75 2.33 4.11 -17.25
N ASP A 76 1.49 4.03 -18.27
CA ASP A 76 0.51 2.94 -18.37
C ASP A 76 1.19 1.58 -18.52
N LYS A 77 2.34 1.52 -19.24
CA LYS A 77 3.18 0.32 -19.37
C LYS A 77 3.75 -0.10 -18.01
N ASP A 78 4.36 0.85 -17.27
CA ASP A 78 4.93 0.56 -15.95
C ASP A 78 3.84 0.15 -14.94
N ARG A 79 2.65 0.74 -15.05
CA ARG A 79 1.51 0.38 -14.19
C ARG A 79 1.03 -1.04 -14.45
N LEU A 80 1.01 -1.48 -15.70
CA LEU A 80 0.70 -2.87 -16.04
C LEU A 80 1.73 -3.82 -15.43
N ILE A 81 3.02 -3.54 -15.62
CA ILE A 81 4.11 -4.32 -15.03
C ILE A 81 3.99 -4.37 -13.50
N ALA A 82 3.73 -3.21 -12.88
CA ALA A 82 3.60 -3.11 -11.42
C ALA A 82 2.41 -3.91 -10.89
N ALA A 83 1.27 -3.89 -11.57
CA ALA A 83 0.10 -4.67 -11.18
C ALA A 83 0.41 -6.18 -11.21
N THR A 84 1.04 -6.66 -12.29
CA THR A 84 1.46 -8.08 -12.41
C THR A 84 2.48 -8.46 -11.32
N LEU A 85 3.45 -7.58 -11.02
CA LEU A 85 4.39 -7.83 -9.93
C LEU A 85 3.71 -7.89 -8.56
N ILE A 86 2.70 -7.04 -8.31
CA ILE A 86 1.92 -7.05 -7.07
C ILE A 86 1.12 -8.35 -6.94
N ASP A 87 0.58 -8.88 -8.05
CA ASP A 87 -0.13 -10.15 -8.06
C ASP A 87 0.80 -11.34 -7.71
N CYS A 88 2.11 -11.23 -8.01
CA CYS A 88 3.13 -12.23 -7.67
C CYS A 88 3.68 -12.08 -6.23
N ILE A 89 3.24 -11.06 -5.46
CA ILE A 89 3.67 -10.89 -4.06
C ILE A 89 2.75 -11.68 -3.13
N ASN A 90 3.35 -12.55 -2.31
CA ASN A 90 2.60 -13.31 -1.30
C ASN A 90 2.20 -12.45 -0.08
N ASN A 91 1.39 -13.03 0.81
CA ASN A 91 0.91 -12.37 2.02
C ASN A 91 2.03 -12.01 3.01
N ASP A 92 3.17 -12.69 2.99
CA ASP A 92 4.33 -12.34 3.79
C ASP A 92 5.08 -11.12 3.22
N GLY A 93 4.83 -10.76 1.95
CA GLY A 93 5.43 -9.61 1.25
C GLY A 93 6.61 -9.97 0.33
N TYR A 94 6.82 -11.25 0.04
CA TYR A 94 7.87 -11.72 -0.84
C TYR A 94 7.37 -11.95 -2.26
N LEU A 95 8.24 -11.71 -3.24
CA LEU A 95 8.02 -12.06 -4.63
C LEU A 95 8.21 -13.57 -4.80
N GLU A 96 7.17 -14.28 -5.26
CA GLU A 96 7.22 -15.74 -5.45
C GLU A 96 7.84 -16.14 -6.79
N GLU A 97 7.60 -15.34 -7.81
CA GLU A 97 8.06 -15.60 -9.17
C GLU A 97 9.40 -14.93 -9.47
N THR A 98 10.15 -15.50 -10.42
CA THR A 98 11.37 -14.87 -10.92
C THR A 98 11.02 -13.73 -11.87
N LEU A 99 11.93 -12.74 -12.03
CA LEU A 99 11.71 -11.65 -12.98
C LEU A 99 11.62 -12.14 -14.43
N GLU A 100 12.26 -13.27 -14.73
CA GLU A 100 12.19 -13.92 -16.04
C GLU A 100 10.78 -14.46 -16.29
N ASP A 101 10.21 -15.21 -15.34
CA ASP A 101 8.84 -15.74 -15.45
C ASP A 101 7.80 -14.61 -15.59
N VAL A 102 7.96 -13.53 -14.80
CA VAL A 102 7.09 -12.35 -14.91
C VAL A 102 7.22 -11.71 -16.31
N THR A 103 8.45 -11.57 -16.83
CA THR A 103 8.68 -11.00 -18.17
C THR A 103 8.05 -11.86 -19.27
N GLU A 104 8.16 -13.18 -19.16
CA GLU A 104 7.58 -14.12 -20.11
C GLU A 104 6.04 -14.17 -20.07
N SER A 105 5.43 -13.73 -18.96
CA SER A 105 3.97 -13.70 -18.82
C SER A 105 3.30 -12.58 -19.64
N PHE A 106 4.05 -11.57 -20.06
CA PHE A 106 3.51 -10.47 -20.86
C PHE A 106 3.36 -10.84 -22.34
N ASP A 107 2.42 -10.16 -23.00
CA ASP A 107 2.26 -10.29 -24.45
C ASP A 107 3.52 -9.79 -25.16
N PRO A 108 4.10 -10.58 -26.08
CA PRO A 108 5.26 -10.17 -26.88
C PRO A 108 5.07 -8.86 -27.67
N GLU A 109 3.81 -8.47 -27.95
CA GLU A 109 3.49 -7.20 -28.64
C GLU A 109 3.83 -5.97 -27.78
N LEU A 110 3.89 -6.12 -26.45
CA LEU A 110 4.19 -5.02 -25.54
C LEU A 110 5.67 -4.68 -25.46
N ASP A 111 6.55 -5.54 -25.99
CA ASP A 111 8.02 -5.37 -26.02
C ASP A 111 8.56 -4.92 -24.64
N ILE A 112 8.24 -5.75 -23.61
CA ILE A 112 8.68 -5.52 -22.23
C ILE A 112 9.99 -6.25 -22.00
N GLU A 113 11.03 -5.50 -21.66
CA GLU A 113 12.33 -6.05 -21.33
C GLU A 113 12.45 -6.32 -19.82
N GLN A 114 13.30 -7.30 -19.46
CA GLN A 114 13.54 -7.66 -18.05
C GLN A 114 14.07 -6.47 -17.21
N ASP A 115 14.87 -5.61 -17.83
CA ASP A 115 15.39 -4.40 -17.17
C ASP A 115 14.27 -3.43 -16.78
N GLU A 116 13.21 -3.32 -17.60
CA GLU A 116 12.03 -2.51 -17.28
C GLU A 116 11.28 -3.09 -16.06
N VAL A 117 11.12 -4.42 -16.03
CA VAL A 117 10.49 -5.11 -14.90
C VAL A 117 11.29 -4.89 -13.60
N GLU A 118 12.63 -4.95 -13.68
CA GLU A 118 13.50 -4.69 -12.52
C GLU A 118 13.39 -3.24 -12.01
N VAL A 119 13.33 -2.26 -12.91
CA VAL A 119 13.12 -0.85 -12.54
C VAL A 119 11.78 -0.65 -11.84
N VAL A 120 10.72 -1.27 -12.35
CA VAL A 120 9.39 -1.19 -11.74
C VAL A 120 9.37 -1.90 -10.39
N LEU A 121 10.02 -3.06 -10.25
CA LEU A 121 10.18 -3.75 -8.97
C LEU A 121 10.85 -2.84 -7.93
N HIS A 122 11.96 -2.18 -8.29
CA HIS A 122 12.61 -1.22 -7.39
C HIS A 122 11.69 -0.07 -6.95
N ARG A 123 10.71 0.28 -7.78
CA ARG A 123 9.70 1.29 -7.43
C ARG A 123 8.70 0.74 -6.42
N ILE A 124 8.24 -0.50 -6.60
CA ILE A 124 7.34 -1.19 -5.67
C ILE A 124 8.04 -1.39 -4.31
N GLN A 125 9.32 -1.70 -4.29
CA GLN A 125 10.13 -1.85 -3.07
C GLN A 125 10.21 -0.56 -2.22
N GLN A 126 9.79 0.60 -2.77
CA GLN A 126 9.68 1.86 -2.02
C GLN A 126 8.29 2.04 -1.37
N PHE A 127 7.34 1.14 -1.63
CA PHE A 127 6.00 1.18 -1.05
C PHE A 127 6.04 0.73 0.42
N GLU A 128 4.96 1.04 1.13
CA GLU A 128 4.73 0.60 2.51
C GLU A 128 3.92 -0.72 2.52
N PRO A 129 4.30 -1.63 3.41
CA PRO A 129 5.37 -1.61 4.41
C PRO A 129 6.76 -1.86 3.83
N ALA A 130 7.78 -1.34 4.56
CA ALA A 130 9.18 -1.47 4.17
C ALA A 130 9.60 -2.93 3.99
N GLY A 131 10.26 -3.24 2.86
CA GLY A 131 10.75 -4.59 2.57
C GLY A 131 9.84 -5.43 1.68
N ILE A 132 8.74 -4.87 1.18
CA ILE A 132 7.85 -5.51 0.21
C ILE A 132 8.55 -5.74 -1.13
N GLY A 133 8.14 -6.82 -1.83
CA GLY A 133 8.69 -7.18 -3.13
C GLY A 133 10.13 -7.69 -3.09
N ALA A 134 10.58 -8.14 -1.94
CA ALA A 134 11.89 -8.77 -1.79
C ALA A 134 11.84 -10.22 -2.31
N ARG A 135 12.92 -10.66 -2.94
CA ARG A 135 13.08 -12.03 -3.44
C ARG A 135 13.48 -13.02 -2.34
N ASP A 136 14.19 -12.54 -1.33
CA ASP A 136 14.64 -13.32 -0.19
C ASP A 136 14.68 -12.48 1.10
N LEU A 137 14.91 -13.17 2.24
CA LEU A 137 15.00 -12.51 3.55
C LEU A 137 16.14 -11.48 3.59
N ARG A 138 17.27 -11.76 2.93
CA ARG A 138 18.41 -10.86 2.87
C ARG A 138 18.02 -9.53 2.23
N GLU A 139 17.39 -9.59 1.07
CA GLU A 139 16.92 -8.40 0.36
C GLU A 139 15.88 -7.65 1.18
N CYS A 140 14.92 -8.34 1.79
CA CYS A 140 13.90 -7.74 2.65
C CYS A 140 14.52 -6.92 3.79
N LEU A 141 15.47 -7.50 4.51
CA LEU A 141 16.15 -6.80 5.60
C LEU A 141 17.01 -5.63 5.10
N LEU A 142 17.67 -5.77 3.94
CA LEU A 142 18.47 -4.69 3.34
C LEU A 142 17.59 -3.53 2.88
N LEU A 143 16.40 -3.80 2.32
CA LEU A 143 15.44 -2.77 1.95
C LEU A 143 14.99 -1.96 3.16
N GLN A 144 14.65 -2.63 4.27
CA GLN A 144 14.29 -1.97 5.51
C GLN A 144 15.46 -1.14 6.09
N LEU A 145 16.68 -1.69 6.09
CA LEU A 145 17.86 -0.96 6.55
C LEU A 145 18.18 0.28 5.70
N ARG A 146 17.87 0.27 4.41
CA ARG A 146 18.06 1.43 3.53
C ARG A 146 17.08 2.56 3.82
N GLN A 147 15.90 2.25 4.37
CA GLN A 147 14.90 3.25 4.75
C GLN A 147 15.19 3.89 6.12
N LEU A 148 16.07 3.29 6.92
CA LEU A 148 16.45 3.89 8.20
C LEU A 148 17.30 5.16 8.00
N PRO A 149 17.18 6.14 8.91
CA PRO A 149 17.98 7.35 8.86
C PRO A 149 19.48 7.05 8.86
N ALA A 150 20.25 7.78 8.06
CA ALA A 150 21.70 7.58 7.91
C ALA A 150 22.49 7.77 9.21
N ASN A 151 21.91 8.44 10.20
CA ASN A 151 22.50 8.65 11.54
C ASN A 151 22.20 7.51 12.51
N THR A 152 21.54 6.42 12.06
CA THR A 152 21.28 5.23 12.89
C THR A 152 22.60 4.58 13.29
N PRO A 153 22.84 4.35 14.57
CA PRO A 153 24.07 3.69 15.03
C PRO A 153 24.20 2.29 14.41
N TRP A 154 25.41 1.92 14.01
CA TRP A 154 25.76 0.58 13.47
C TRP A 154 25.02 0.19 12.17
N LEU A 155 24.44 1.15 11.45
CA LEU A 155 23.71 0.87 10.21
C LEU A 155 24.58 0.19 9.15
N ASN A 156 25.79 0.71 8.91
CA ASN A 156 26.71 0.19 7.90
C ASN A 156 27.21 -1.23 8.25
N GLU A 157 27.52 -1.46 9.52
CA GLU A 157 27.94 -2.76 10.03
C GLU A 157 26.80 -3.76 9.92
N THR A 158 25.59 -3.36 10.26
CA THR A 158 24.38 -4.19 10.12
C THR A 158 24.11 -4.54 8.68
N GLN A 159 24.18 -3.58 7.75
CA GLN A 159 24.01 -3.84 6.32
C GLN A 159 25.05 -4.85 5.83
N ARG A 160 26.31 -4.73 6.25
CA ARG A 160 27.37 -5.69 5.89
C ARG A 160 27.12 -7.08 6.46
N VAL A 161 26.66 -7.18 7.71
CA VAL A 161 26.34 -8.48 8.35
C VAL A 161 25.18 -9.15 7.62
N VAL A 162 24.13 -8.42 7.27
CA VAL A 162 22.97 -8.93 6.55
C VAL A 162 23.36 -9.31 5.10
N SER A 163 24.17 -8.50 4.41
CA SER A 163 24.60 -8.76 3.05
C SER A 163 25.46 -10.02 2.93
N ASP A 164 26.50 -10.13 3.79
CA ASP A 164 27.56 -11.11 3.56
C ASP A 164 27.50 -12.31 4.51
N TYR A 165 26.88 -12.13 5.68
CA TYR A 165 27.02 -13.09 6.81
C TYR A 165 25.70 -13.48 7.45
N LEU A 166 24.57 -13.33 6.76
CA LEU A 166 23.24 -13.66 7.30
C LEU A 166 23.16 -15.13 7.76
N GLU A 167 23.82 -16.05 7.04
CA GLU A 167 23.86 -17.48 7.37
C GLU A 167 24.60 -17.75 8.68
N LEU A 168 25.71 -17.02 8.93
CA LEU A 168 26.45 -17.15 10.19
C LEU A 168 25.62 -16.63 11.38
N LEU A 169 24.82 -15.62 11.15
CA LEU A 169 23.88 -15.11 12.14
C LEU A 169 22.79 -16.14 12.45
N GLY A 170 22.21 -16.78 11.43
CA GLY A 170 21.23 -17.85 11.57
C GLY A 170 21.78 -19.07 12.35
N ASN A 171 23.03 -19.43 12.08
CA ASN A 171 23.75 -20.52 12.77
C ASN A 171 24.26 -20.12 14.15
N ARG A 172 24.08 -18.86 14.58
CA ARG A 172 24.57 -18.29 15.84
C ARG A 172 26.09 -18.38 16.03
N ASP A 173 26.84 -18.39 14.93
CA ASP A 173 28.30 -18.41 14.99
C ASP A 173 28.87 -16.99 15.16
N TYR A 174 28.65 -16.46 16.36
CA TYR A 174 29.07 -15.10 16.72
C TYR A 174 30.58 -14.92 16.71
N ALA A 175 31.32 -16.00 16.97
CA ALA A 175 32.78 -15.96 16.99
C ALA A 175 33.36 -15.69 15.61
N GLN A 176 32.80 -16.31 14.57
CA GLN A 176 33.18 -16.03 13.17
C GLN A 176 32.74 -14.65 12.73
N LEU A 177 31.51 -14.23 13.11
CA LEU A 177 31.00 -12.89 12.82
C LEU A 177 31.91 -11.79 13.34
N MET A 178 32.32 -11.86 14.61
CA MET A 178 33.26 -10.90 15.23
C MET A 178 34.58 -10.84 14.47
N ARG A 179 35.15 -12.01 14.12
CA ARG A 179 36.43 -12.07 13.42
C ARG A 179 36.36 -11.48 12.01
N ARG A 180 35.31 -11.79 11.26
CA ARG A 180 35.16 -11.34 9.86
C ARG A 180 34.81 -9.87 9.75
N ASN A 181 33.95 -9.36 10.63
CA ASN A 181 33.55 -7.96 10.64
C ASN A 181 34.44 -7.07 11.53
N LYS A 182 35.40 -7.66 12.26
CA LYS A 182 36.27 -6.94 13.22
C LYS A 182 35.48 -6.18 14.29
N LEU A 183 34.33 -6.73 14.70
CA LEU A 183 33.47 -6.16 15.72
C LEU A 183 33.82 -6.72 17.09
N LYS A 184 33.68 -5.88 18.12
CA LYS A 184 33.71 -6.31 19.54
C LYS A 184 32.36 -6.93 19.91
N GLU A 185 32.33 -7.64 21.02
CA GLU A 185 31.12 -8.30 21.49
C GLU A 185 29.96 -7.32 21.72
N ASP A 186 30.25 -6.19 22.36
CA ASP A 186 29.21 -5.16 22.60
C ASP A 186 28.68 -4.51 21.32
N GLU A 187 29.53 -4.34 20.31
CA GLU A 187 29.18 -3.82 19.02
C GLU A 187 28.29 -4.83 18.25
N LEU A 188 28.66 -6.11 18.29
CA LEU A 188 27.86 -7.16 17.68
C LEU A 188 26.47 -7.27 18.32
N ARG A 189 26.35 -7.10 19.63
CA ARG A 189 25.05 -7.08 20.30
C ARG A 189 24.15 -5.97 19.76
N GLN A 190 24.69 -4.78 19.57
CA GLN A 190 23.91 -3.64 19.00
C GLN A 190 23.49 -3.90 17.55
N VAL A 191 24.35 -4.54 16.75
CA VAL A 191 24.02 -4.97 15.38
C VAL A 191 22.88 -5.99 15.42
N ILE A 192 22.94 -6.98 16.29
CA ILE A 192 21.89 -8.00 16.45
C ILE A 192 20.58 -7.35 16.92
N ASP A 193 20.64 -6.44 17.90
CA ASP A 193 19.46 -5.72 18.39
C ASP A 193 18.79 -4.90 17.28
N LEU A 194 19.59 -4.31 16.38
CA LEU A 194 19.04 -3.58 15.23
C LEU A 194 18.36 -4.53 14.23
N ILE A 195 18.96 -5.70 13.95
CA ILE A 195 18.36 -6.71 13.06
C ILE A 195 17.06 -7.26 13.64
N GLN A 196 17.00 -7.49 14.96
CA GLN A 196 15.80 -8.01 15.62
C GLN A 196 14.61 -7.04 15.62
N ARG A 197 14.87 -5.74 15.41
CA ARG A 197 13.81 -4.72 15.27
C ARG A 197 13.19 -4.70 13.87
N LEU A 198 13.85 -5.32 12.89
CA LEU A 198 13.33 -5.41 11.53
C LEU A 198 12.26 -6.50 11.46
N ASN A 199 11.34 -6.31 10.52
CA ASN A 199 10.27 -7.28 10.32
C ASN A 199 10.63 -8.25 9.18
N PRO A 200 10.80 -9.56 9.44
CA PRO A 200 11.07 -10.54 8.40
C PRO A 200 9.84 -10.83 7.51
N ARG A 201 8.62 -10.43 7.93
CA ARG A 201 7.37 -10.62 7.18
C ARG A 201 6.61 -9.31 7.10
N PRO A 202 7.02 -8.40 6.21
CA PRO A 202 6.44 -7.07 6.15
C PRO A 202 4.94 -7.08 5.83
N GLY A 203 4.46 -8.02 5.01
CA GLY A 203 3.07 -8.14 4.64
C GLY A 203 2.12 -8.38 5.82
N SER A 204 2.58 -9.09 6.86
CA SER A 204 1.76 -9.36 8.05
C SER A 204 1.37 -8.11 8.86
N GLN A 205 1.94 -6.94 8.57
CA GLN A 205 1.56 -5.69 9.23
C GLN A 205 0.20 -5.16 8.75
N ILE A 206 -0.20 -5.54 7.53
CA ILE A 206 -1.44 -5.05 6.91
C ILE A 206 -2.56 -6.07 7.04
N GLU A 207 -2.25 -7.35 7.15
CA GLU A 207 -3.27 -8.33 7.48
C GLU A 207 -3.88 -7.94 8.83
N SER A 208 -5.02 -7.24 8.75
CA SER A 208 -5.83 -7.02 9.93
C SER A 208 -6.21 -8.40 10.46
N SER A 209 -5.85 -8.67 11.70
CA SER A 209 -6.31 -9.84 12.42
C SER A 209 -7.79 -10.02 12.15
N GLU A 210 -8.19 -11.18 11.62
CA GLU A 210 -9.61 -11.53 11.50
C GLU A 210 -10.29 -11.11 12.80
N PRO A 211 -11.41 -10.37 12.75
CA PRO A 211 -12.10 -9.98 13.96
C PRO A 211 -12.46 -11.27 14.71
N GLU A 212 -11.85 -11.48 15.87
CA GLU A 212 -12.16 -12.59 16.75
C GLU A 212 -13.64 -12.49 17.12
N TYR A 213 -14.46 -13.33 16.47
CA TYR A 213 -15.91 -13.35 16.67
C TYR A 213 -16.16 -13.99 18.03
N VAL A 214 -16.31 -13.16 19.06
CA VAL A 214 -16.78 -13.63 20.36
C VAL A 214 -18.25 -13.95 20.22
N VAL A 215 -18.59 -15.23 20.08
CA VAL A 215 -19.98 -15.70 20.17
C VAL A 215 -20.38 -15.60 21.65
N PRO A 216 -21.31 -14.71 22.03
CA PRO A 216 -21.79 -14.68 23.41
C PRO A 216 -22.59 -15.97 23.66
N ASP A 217 -22.10 -16.82 24.56
CA ASP A 217 -22.88 -17.89 25.14
C ASP A 217 -24.03 -17.26 25.95
N VAL A 218 -25.24 -17.24 25.36
CA VAL A 218 -26.46 -16.87 26.05
C VAL A 218 -27.00 -18.17 26.69
N ILE A 219 -26.88 -18.24 28.02
CA ILE A 219 -27.54 -19.27 28.87
C ILE A 219 -28.96 -18.82 29.19
#